data_1c688deab02cbb732e2021f11000e1e2
#
_entry.id   1c688deab02cbb732e2021f11000e1e2
#
_cell.length_a   1.000
_cell.length_b   1.000
_cell.length_c   1.000
_cell.angle_alpha   90.00
_cell.angle_beta   90.00
_cell.angle_gamma   90.00
#
_symmetry.space_group_name_H-M   'P 1'
#
loop_
_entity.id
_entity.type
_entity.pdbx_description
1 polymer ?
#
loop_
_entity_poly.entity_id
_entity_poly.type
_entity_poly.pdbx_seq_one_letter_code
_entity_poly.pdbx_strand_id
1 'polypeptide(L)'
;MLSMTHDVLIIGGGSAGYAAARTARDEGADVGIIDHGPLGGLCILRGCMPTKTILRSSDIISLMKRAEEFGLKPVAAEAILSNIIDRKARLISEFAEDRIQALKDSRFTLYEDQASFLSPNEIKIGQCTITAKAIIISTGSVVSRLPIPGLEEVGYITSDEALELRELPQSMIVLGGGPVAVELAQFYSCLLYTSPSPRDATLSRMPSSA
;
A
#
# COMPACT_ATOMS: atom_id res chain seq x y z
N MET A 1 4.99 -38.59 3.88
CA MET A 1 4.96 -37.12 3.80
C MET A 1 6.28 -36.69 3.22
N LEU A 2 6.29 -35.98 2.10
CA LEU A 2 7.51 -35.40 1.55
C LEU A 2 7.89 -34.22 2.45
N SER A 3 8.98 -34.33 3.22
CA SER A 3 9.54 -33.20 3.95
C SER A 3 10.36 -32.39 2.96
N MET A 4 9.92 -31.16 2.71
CA MET A 4 10.70 -30.20 1.92
C MET A 4 11.55 -29.39 2.88
N THR A 5 12.82 -29.18 2.51
CA THR A 5 13.76 -28.47 3.36
C THR A 5 14.39 -27.32 2.57
N HIS A 6 14.41 -26.12 3.16
CA HIS A 6 15.04 -24.93 2.60
C HIS A 6 16.15 -24.41 3.53
N ASP A 7 17.07 -23.66 2.97
CA ASP A 7 18.03 -22.89 3.77
C ASP A 7 17.31 -21.72 4.45
N VAL A 8 16.50 -21.00 3.67
CA VAL A 8 15.70 -19.86 4.14
C VAL A 8 14.26 -20.03 3.67
N LEU A 9 13.34 -19.91 4.62
CA LEU A 9 11.90 -19.90 4.34
C LEU A 9 11.33 -18.54 4.72
N ILE A 10 10.59 -17.92 3.79
CA ILE A 10 10.03 -16.57 3.96
C ILE A 10 8.51 -16.67 4.01
N ILE A 11 7.92 -16.11 5.04
CA ILE A 11 6.46 -16.04 5.20
C ILE A 11 6.01 -14.64 4.83
N GLY A 12 5.36 -14.51 3.67
CA GLY A 12 4.91 -13.28 3.05
C GLY A 12 5.80 -12.80 1.92
N GLY A 13 5.29 -12.83 0.69
CA GLY A 13 5.96 -12.44 -0.56
C GLY A 13 5.85 -10.95 -0.92
N GLY A 14 5.47 -10.11 0.04
CA GLY A 14 5.42 -8.66 -0.12
C GLY A 14 6.81 -8.04 -0.33
N SER A 15 6.90 -6.71 -0.27
CA SER A 15 8.16 -5.99 -0.59
C SER A 15 9.34 -6.43 0.27
N ALA A 16 9.13 -6.64 1.57
CA ALA A 16 10.18 -7.09 2.48
C ALA A 16 10.59 -8.54 2.21
N GLY A 17 9.58 -9.44 2.06
CA GLY A 17 9.85 -10.85 1.80
C GLY A 17 10.54 -11.10 0.45
N TYR A 18 10.10 -10.42 -0.58
CA TYR A 18 10.77 -10.51 -1.88
C TYR A 18 12.21 -9.98 -1.86
N ALA A 19 12.47 -8.87 -1.15
CA ALA A 19 13.83 -8.36 -1.00
C ALA A 19 14.71 -9.36 -0.25
N ALA A 20 14.21 -9.95 0.84
CA ALA A 20 14.92 -10.97 1.60
C ALA A 20 15.17 -12.23 0.76
N ALA A 21 14.15 -12.69 0.00
CA ALA A 21 14.27 -13.85 -0.88
C ALA A 21 15.37 -13.67 -1.91
N ARG A 22 15.37 -12.52 -2.58
CA ARG A 22 16.38 -12.19 -3.59
C ARG A 22 17.78 -12.16 -2.99
N THR A 23 17.96 -11.47 -1.87
CA THR A 23 19.27 -11.39 -1.21
C THR A 23 19.77 -12.76 -0.77
N ALA A 24 18.92 -13.57 -0.12
CA ALA A 24 19.31 -14.92 0.29
C ALA A 24 19.69 -15.80 -0.91
N ARG A 25 18.96 -15.67 -2.01
CA ARG A 25 19.24 -16.41 -3.24
C ARG A 25 20.54 -15.96 -3.92
N ASP A 26 20.81 -14.65 -3.93
CA ASP A 26 22.05 -14.09 -4.49
C ASP A 26 23.28 -14.58 -3.70
N GLU A 27 23.11 -14.89 -2.41
CA GLU A 27 24.13 -15.54 -1.55
C GLU A 27 24.18 -17.08 -1.68
N GLY A 28 23.39 -17.65 -2.60
CA GLY A 28 23.42 -19.09 -2.92
C GLY A 28 22.51 -19.97 -2.07
N ALA A 29 21.65 -19.40 -1.22
CA ALA A 29 20.71 -20.18 -0.41
C ALA A 29 19.59 -20.79 -1.28
N ASP A 30 19.09 -21.96 -0.85
CA ASP A 30 17.82 -22.50 -1.31
C ASP A 30 16.66 -21.80 -0.59
N VAL A 31 15.77 -21.14 -1.33
CA VAL A 31 14.76 -20.24 -0.78
C VAL A 31 13.34 -20.69 -1.11
N GLY A 32 12.53 -20.92 -0.07
CA GLY A 32 11.08 -21.04 -0.15
C GLY A 32 10.38 -19.75 0.26
N ILE A 33 9.28 -19.43 -0.43
CA ILE A 33 8.40 -18.30 -0.10
C ILE A 33 6.99 -18.86 0.09
N ILE A 34 6.34 -18.52 1.20
CA ILE A 34 4.94 -18.86 1.45
C ILE A 34 4.13 -17.56 1.42
N ASP A 35 3.11 -17.49 0.57
CA ASP A 35 2.19 -16.35 0.51
C ASP A 35 0.78 -16.84 0.15
N HIS A 36 -0.22 -16.48 0.94
CA HIS A 36 -1.60 -16.89 0.70
C HIS A 36 -2.35 -15.98 -0.30
N GLY A 37 -1.66 -14.96 -0.83
CA GLY A 37 -2.24 -13.98 -1.74
C GLY A 37 -3.16 -12.92 -1.08
N PRO A 38 -3.58 -11.94 -1.86
CA PRO A 38 -3.15 -11.73 -3.24
C PRO A 38 -1.66 -11.39 -3.34
N LEU A 39 -0.99 -12.02 -4.31
CA LEU A 39 0.44 -11.79 -4.54
C LEU A 39 0.73 -10.35 -4.95
N GLY A 40 1.85 -9.80 -4.49
CA GLY A 40 2.22 -8.39 -4.68
C GLY A 40 2.45 -7.67 -3.35
N GLY A 41 1.71 -8.07 -2.33
CA GLY A 41 1.83 -7.55 -0.96
C GLY A 41 1.25 -6.16 -0.76
N LEU A 42 1.10 -5.77 0.50
CA LEU A 42 0.41 -4.55 0.92
C LEU A 42 0.94 -3.27 0.25
N CYS A 43 2.26 -3.12 0.16
CA CYS A 43 2.87 -1.90 -0.40
C CYS A 43 2.45 -1.63 -1.85
N ILE A 44 2.39 -2.69 -2.69
CA ILE A 44 2.01 -2.56 -4.09
C ILE A 44 0.49 -2.43 -4.22
N LEU A 45 -0.27 -3.29 -3.52
CA LEU A 45 -1.70 -3.41 -3.78
C LEU A 45 -2.55 -2.36 -3.08
N ARG A 46 -2.21 -1.99 -1.82
CA ARG A 46 -3.08 -1.17 -0.96
C ARG A 46 -2.34 -0.14 -0.11
N GLY A 47 -1.03 0.06 -0.35
CA GLY A 47 -0.19 0.91 0.49
C GLY A 47 0.53 2.01 -0.28
N CYS A 48 1.87 1.91 -0.30
CA CYS A 48 2.75 2.95 -0.82
C CYS A 48 2.47 3.30 -2.29
N MET A 49 2.37 2.28 -3.15
CA MET A 49 2.27 2.52 -4.59
C MET A 49 0.97 3.20 -5.01
N PRO A 50 -0.23 2.70 -4.61
CA PRO A 50 -1.47 3.39 -4.94
C PRO A 50 -1.54 4.80 -4.35
N THR A 51 -1.09 5.00 -3.11
CA THR A 51 -1.08 6.32 -2.47
C THR A 51 -0.19 7.30 -3.23
N LYS A 52 1.07 6.93 -3.55
CA LYS A 52 1.99 7.80 -4.31
C LYS A 52 1.47 8.08 -5.72
N THR A 53 0.75 7.12 -6.31
CA THR A 53 0.15 7.30 -7.64
C THR A 53 -0.94 8.38 -7.65
N ILE A 54 -1.82 8.40 -6.66
CA ILE A 54 -2.85 9.44 -6.55
C ILE A 54 -2.27 10.78 -6.10
N LEU A 55 -1.34 10.79 -5.15
CA LEU A 55 -0.65 12.01 -4.70
C LEU A 55 0.03 12.73 -5.85
N ARG A 56 0.59 12.01 -6.83
CA ARG A 56 1.19 12.65 -8.01
C ARG A 56 0.20 13.51 -8.78
N SER A 57 -1.08 13.15 -8.80
CA SER A 57 -2.12 13.97 -9.43
C SER A 57 -2.39 15.25 -8.62
N SER A 58 -2.45 15.16 -7.30
CA SER A 58 -2.60 16.35 -6.43
C SER A 58 -1.37 17.27 -6.49
N ASP A 59 -0.16 16.72 -6.61
CA ASP A 59 1.05 17.52 -6.81
C ASP A 59 0.98 18.37 -8.10
N ILE A 60 0.51 17.76 -9.18
CA ILE A 60 0.35 18.48 -10.48
C ILE A 60 -0.66 19.62 -10.33
N ILE A 61 -1.81 19.38 -9.69
CA ILE A 61 -2.80 20.43 -9.42
C ILE A 61 -2.18 21.56 -8.57
N SER A 62 -1.43 21.20 -7.54
CA SER A 62 -0.73 22.17 -6.68
C SER A 62 0.28 23.00 -7.46
N LEU A 63 1.08 22.37 -8.33
CA LEU A 63 2.02 23.08 -9.21
C LEU A 63 1.31 24.01 -10.20
N MET A 64 0.19 23.58 -10.78
CA MET A 64 -0.60 24.41 -11.69
C MET A 64 -1.16 25.65 -11.00
N LYS A 65 -1.62 25.52 -9.74
CA LYS A 65 -2.08 26.66 -8.93
C LYS A 65 -0.94 27.64 -8.61
N ARG A 66 0.27 27.12 -8.43
CA ARG A 66 1.49 27.89 -8.07
C ARG A 66 2.35 28.25 -9.27
N ALA A 67 1.82 28.17 -10.48
CA ALA A 67 2.57 28.39 -11.72
C ALA A 67 3.28 29.78 -11.76
N GLU A 68 2.72 30.80 -11.11
CA GLU A 68 3.31 32.15 -11.03
C GLU A 68 4.69 32.16 -10.35
N GLU A 69 4.94 31.27 -9.38
CA GLU A 69 6.23 31.13 -8.74
C GLU A 69 7.34 30.74 -9.73
N PHE A 70 6.93 30.15 -10.87
CA PHE A 70 7.82 29.71 -11.94
C PHE A 70 7.74 30.63 -13.19
N GLY A 71 7.12 31.81 -13.06
CA GLY A 71 6.96 32.75 -14.17
C GLY A 71 5.92 32.33 -15.22
N LEU A 72 5.02 31.42 -14.87
CA LEU A 72 3.97 30.90 -15.75
C LEU A 72 2.59 31.44 -15.34
N LYS A 73 1.65 31.51 -16.27
CA LYS A 73 0.28 31.86 -15.90
C LYS A 73 -0.39 30.66 -15.20
N PRO A 74 -1.05 30.87 -14.04
CA PRO A 74 -1.82 29.82 -13.40
C PRO A 74 -2.89 29.27 -14.32
N VAL A 75 -3.10 27.97 -14.27
CA VAL A 75 -4.17 27.30 -15.00
C VAL A 75 -5.11 26.65 -13.99
N ALA A 76 -6.39 26.98 -14.09
CA ALA A 76 -7.40 26.27 -13.30
C ALA A 76 -7.52 24.84 -13.86
N ALA A 77 -7.29 23.87 -12.99
CA ALA A 77 -7.48 22.47 -13.32
C ALA A 77 -8.58 21.90 -12.43
N GLU A 78 -9.49 21.18 -13.05
CA GLU A 78 -10.51 20.40 -12.35
C GLU A 78 -10.07 18.94 -12.26
N ALA A 79 -10.17 18.36 -11.06
CA ALA A 79 -9.84 16.96 -10.85
C ALA A 79 -11.02 16.08 -11.24
N ILE A 80 -10.78 15.12 -12.11
CA ILE A 80 -11.73 14.04 -12.41
C ILE A 80 -11.28 12.81 -11.61
N LEU A 81 -11.86 12.65 -10.43
CA LEU A 81 -11.42 11.60 -9.47
C LEU A 81 -11.47 10.22 -10.10
N SER A 82 -12.53 9.88 -10.83
CA SER A 82 -12.65 8.58 -11.49
C SER A 82 -11.45 8.28 -12.42
N ASN A 83 -10.98 9.26 -13.17
CA ASN A 83 -9.82 9.11 -14.07
C ASN A 83 -8.50 8.94 -13.28
N ILE A 84 -8.38 9.61 -12.14
CA ILE A 84 -7.22 9.44 -11.24
C ILE A 84 -7.20 8.01 -10.70
N ILE A 85 -8.35 7.50 -10.28
CA ILE A 85 -8.49 6.13 -9.76
C ILE A 85 -8.25 5.09 -10.87
N ASP A 86 -8.75 5.29 -12.08
CA ASP A 86 -8.50 4.40 -13.21
C ASP A 86 -7.00 4.37 -13.60
N ARG A 87 -6.35 5.53 -13.61
CA ARG A 87 -4.89 5.61 -13.80
C ARG A 87 -4.15 4.85 -12.68
N LYS A 88 -4.56 5.02 -11.42
CA LYS A 88 -3.99 4.28 -10.29
C LYS A 88 -4.17 2.77 -10.51
N ALA A 89 -5.37 2.31 -10.80
CA ALA A 89 -5.67 0.88 -10.96
C ALA A 89 -4.80 0.24 -12.06
N ARG A 90 -4.66 0.89 -13.21
CA ARG A 90 -3.80 0.42 -14.30
C ARG A 90 -2.34 0.28 -13.86
N LEU A 91 -1.76 1.32 -13.24
CA LEU A 91 -0.36 1.29 -12.81
C LEU A 91 -0.12 0.23 -11.72
N ILE A 92 -1.05 0.09 -10.79
CA ILE A 92 -0.93 -0.92 -9.72
C ILE A 92 -1.02 -2.33 -10.30
N SER A 93 -1.87 -2.57 -11.31
CA SER A 93 -1.95 -3.85 -12.01
C SER A 93 -0.61 -4.19 -12.68
N GLU A 94 0.01 -3.24 -13.38
CA GLU A 94 1.33 -3.42 -14.01
C GLU A 94 2.40 -3.80 -12.97
N PHE A 95 2.50 -3.05 -11.87
CA PHE A 95 3.45 -3.35 -10.79
C PHE A 95 3.19 -4.68 -10.09
N ALA A 96 1.90 -5.03 -9.91
CA ALA A 96 1.53 -6.31 -9.30
C ALA A 96 1.91 -7.49 -10.20
N GLU A 97 1.68 -7.37 -11.50
CA GLU A 97 2.04 -8.41 -12.47
C GLU A 97 3.54 -8.66 -12.50
N ASP A 98 4.35 -7.59 -12.56
CA ASP A 98 5.81 -7.69 -12.48
C ASP A 98 6.27 -8.42 -11.21
N ARG A 99 5.65 -8.10 -10.06
CA ARG A 99 5.96 -8.75 -8.79
C ARG A 99 5.54 -10.22 -8.78
N ILE A 100 4.37 -10.55 -9.31
CA ILE A 100 3.87 -11.92 -9.40
C ILE A 100 4.82 -12.76 -10.26
N GLN A 101 5.21 -12.25 -11.41
CA GLN A 101 6.18 -12.93 -12.29
C GLN A 101 7.52 -13.14 -11.57
N ALA A 102 8.01 -12.12 -10.86
CA ALA A 102 9.25 -12.21 -10.11
C ALA A 102 9.20 -13.20 -8.94
N LEU A 103 8.04 -13.39 -8.29
CA LEU A 103 7.84 -14.41 -7.26
C LEU A 103 7.73 -15.82 -7.83
N LYS A 104 7.17 -15.96 -9.04
CA LYS A 104 7.03 -17.24 -9.77
C LYS A 104 8.26 -17.64 -10.57
N ASP A 105 9.32 -16.85 -10.51
CA ASP A 105 10.61 -17.17 -11.12
C ASP A 105 11.18 -18.46 -10.52
N SER A 106 11.73 -19.33 -11.36
CA SER A 106 12.32 -20.62 -10.99
C SER A 106 13.45 -20.56 -9.95
N ARG A 107 13.90 -19.37 -9.61
CA ARG A 107 14.89 -19.13 -8.54
C ARG A 107 14.34 -19.33 -7.13
N PHE A 108 13.00 -19.36 -6.98
CA PHE A 108 12.33 -19.55 -5.71
C PHE A 108 11.37 -20.74 -5.78
N THR A 109 11.10 -21.36 -4.63
CA THR A 109 9.95 -22.24 -4.48
C THR A 109 8.82 -21.46 -3.84
N LEU A 110 7.79 -21.10 -4.63
CA LEU A 110 6.61 -20.38 -4.14
C LEU A 110 5.52 -21.37 -3.70
N TYR A 111 5.04 -21.20 -2.48
CA TYR A 111 3.91 -21.91 -1.89
C TYR A 111 2.75 -20.95 -1.73
N GLU A 112 1.73 -21.09 -2.55
CA GLU A 112 0.52 -20.25 -2.50
C GLU A 112 -0.49 -20.84 -1.50
N ASP A 113 -0.20 -20.70 -0.19
CA ASP A 113 -1.03 -21.24 0.89
C ASP A 113 -0.79 -20.48 2.21
N GLN A 114 -1.58 -20.81 3.22
CA GLN A 114 -1.47 -20.25 4.55
C GLN A 114 -0.44 -21.00 5.40
N ALA A 115 0.45 -20.27 6.05
CA ALA A 115 1.49 -20.80 6.92
C ALA A 115 1.04 -20.88 8.38
N SER A 116 1.40 -21.97 9.07
CA SER A 116 1.26 -22.11 10.52
C SER A 116 2.51 -22.74 11.10
N PHE A 117 3.05 -22.18 12.18
CA PHE A 117 4.19 -22.76 12.91
C PHE A 117 3.80 -24.04 13.62
N LEU A 118 4.61 -25.09 13.44
CA LEU A 118 4.56 -26.31 14.24
C LEU A 118 5.68 -26.30 15.29
N SER A 119 6.84 -25.75 14.93
CA SER A 119 8.00 -25.55 15.78
C SER A 119 8.81 -24.34 15.29
N PRO A 120 9.90 -23.93 15.95
CA PRO A 120 10.72 -22.82 15.48
C PRO A 120 11.26 -22.96 14.04
N ASN A 121 11.40 -24.18 13.54
CA ASN A 121 11.97 -24.48 12.23
C ASN A 121 11.02 -25.25 11.30
N GLU A 122 9.77 -25.50 11.73
CA GLU A 122 8.78 -26.28 10.97
C GLU A 122 7.51 -25.48 10.74
N ILE A 123 7.12 -25.41 9.50
CA ILE A 123 5.91 -24.69 9.04
C ILE A 123 4.96 -25.70 8.37
N LYS A 124 3.71 -25.66 8.76
CA LYS A 124 2.63 -26.37 8.11
C LYS A 124 2.02 -25.49 7.03
N ILE A 125 1.83 -26.04 5.83
CA ILE A 125 1.05 -25.49 4.72
C ILE A 125 0.13 -26.59 4.19
N GLY A 126 -1.19 -26.35 4.24
CA GLY A 126 -2.16 -27.38 3.88
C GLY A 126 -1.92 -28.70 4.59
N GLN A 127 -1.59 -29.76 3.85
CA GLN A 127 -1.26 -31.10 4.39
C GLN A 127 0.25 -31.39 4.44
N CYS A 128 1.09 -30.43 4.04
CA CYS A 128 2.54 -30.60 3.98
C CYS A 128 3.23 -29.89 5.17
N THR A 129 4.42 -30.38 5.52
CA THR A 129 5.31 -29.72 6.46
C THR A 129 6.60 -29.34 5.73
N ILE A 130 7.04 -28.11 5.92
CA ILE A 130 8.29 -27.57 5.39
C ILE A 130 9.21 -27.29 6.58
N THR A 131 10.47 -27.67 6.45
CA THR A 131 11.52 -27.32 7.40
C THR A 131 12.46 -26.29 6.80
N ALA A 132 13.03 -25.42 7.63
CA ALA A 132 14.05 -24.48 7.18
C ALA A 132 15.11 -24.24 8.26
N LYS A 133 16.33 -23.92 7.83
CA LYS A 133 17.40 -23.52 8.76
C LYS A 133 17.13 -22.14 9.37
N ALA A 134 16.54 -21.24 8.59
CA ALA A 134 16.13 -19.91 9.04
C ALA A 134 14.75 -19.56 8.46
N ILE A 135 13.94 -18.84 9.26
CA ILE A 135 12.61 -18.38 8.85
C ILE A 135 12.54 -16.87 9.00
N ILE A 136 12.08 -16.19 7.93
CA ILE A 136 11.86 -14.75 7.92
C ILE A 136 10.35 -14.50 7.89
N ILE A 137 9.83 -13.75 8.87
CA ILE A 137 8.43 -13.36 8.96
C ILE A 137 8.27 -11.96 8.36
N SER A 138 7.55 -11.85 7.25
CA SER A 138 7.29 -10.61 6.52
C SER A 138 5.83 -10.49 6.06
N THR A 139 4.92 -10.85 6.97
CA THR A 139 3.47 -10.98 6.72
C THR A 139 2.74 -9.64 6.55
N GLY A 140 3.46 -8.51 6.67
CA GLY A 140 2.88 -7.17 6.49
C GLY A 140 2.03 -6.71 7.67
N SER A 141 1.03 -5.91 7.39
CA SER A 141 0.13 -5.32 8.38
C SER A 141 -1.29 -5.22 7.84
N VAL A 142 -2.22 -5.04 8.76
CA VAL A 142 -3.64 -4.78 8.49
C VAL A 142 -4.05 -3.47 9.15
N VAL A 143 -5.15 -2.89 8.70
CA VAL A 143 -5.72 -1.69 9.32
C VAL A 143 -6.15 -2.01 10.75
N SER A 144 -5.66 -1.24 11.70
CA SER A 144 -6.09 -1.33 13.10
C SER A 144 -7.47 -0.72 13.28
N ARG A 145 -8.37 -1.43 13.93
CA ARG A 145 -9.65 -0.88 14.38
C ARG A 145 -9.46 -0.13 15.68
N LEU A 146 -9.93 1.12 15.71
CA LEU A 146 -9.84 1.95 16.89
C LEU A 146 -11.06 1.72 17.80
N PRO A 147 -10.89 1.54 19.12
CA PRO A 147 -11.97 1.34 20.05
C PRO A 147 -12.64 2.69 20.40
N ILE A 148 -13.20 3.37 19.41
CA ILE A 148 -13.91 4.64 19.59
C ILE A 148 -15.41 4.34 19.64
N PRO A 149 -16.10 4.66 20.75
CA PRO A 149 -17.53 4.45 20.83
C PRO A 149 -18.29 5.16 19.71
N GLY A 150 -19.21 4.46 19.05
CA GLY A 150 -20.01 4.97 17.94
C GLY A 150 -19.33 4.94 16.57
N LEU A 151 -18.04 4.62 16.47
CA LEU A 151 -17.32 4.64 15.19
C LEU A 151 -17.87 3.61 14.19
N GLU A 152 -18.14 2.41 14.65
CA GLU A 152 -18.70 1.35 13.80
C GLU A 152 -20.17 1.65 13.38
N GLU A 153 -20.91 2.36 14.23
CA GLU A 153 -22.33 2.67 14.01
C GLU A 153 -22.52 3.77 12.94
N VAL A 154 -21.61 4.75 12.89
CA VAL A 154 -21.71 5.84 11.90
C VAL A 154 -21.21 5.42 10.52
N GLY A 155 -20.54 4.30 10.41
CA GLY A 155 -19.86 3.86 9.20
C GLY A 155 -18.67 4.74 8.85
N TYR A 156 -17.52 4.14 8.69
CA TYR A 156 -16.30 4.84 8.26
C TYR A 156 -15.62 4.06 7.11
N ILE A 157 -14.75 4.73 6.41
CA ILE A 157 -13.89 4.11 5.42
C ILE A 157 -12.46 4.06 5.95
N THR A 158 -11.73 3.04 5.57
CA THR A 158 -10.29 2.95 5.84
C THR A 158 -9.48 3.50 4.67
N SER A 159 -8.14 3.41 4.77
CA SER A 159 -7.26 3.74 3.65
C SER A 159 -7.56 2.92 2.40
N ASP A 160 -8.01 1.69 2.56
CA ASP A 160 -8.27 0.80 1.43
C ASP A 160 -9.47 1.32 0.60
N GLU A 161 -10.58 1.64 1.25
CA GLU A 161 -11.75 2.21 0.57
C GLU A 161 -11.48 3.64 0.08
N ALA A 162 -10.72 4.43 0.84
CA ALA A 162 -10.36 5.78 0.43
C ALA A 162 -9.55 5.79 -0.89
N LEU A 163 -8.73 4.79 -1.13
CA LEU A 163 -7.99 4.64 -2.40
C LEU A 163 -8.88 4.23 -3.58
N GLU A 164 -10.12 3.83 -3.33
CA GLU A 164 -11.08 3.36 -4.36
C GLU A 164 -12.27 4.30 -4.58
N LEU A 165 -12.38 5.40 -3.83
CA LEU A 165 -13.46 6.36 -4.02
C LEU A 165 -13.43 6.95 -5.43
N ARG A 166 -14.57 6.90 -6.11
CA ARG A 166 -14.74 7.44 -7.48
C ARG A 166 -15.41 8.80 -7.54
N GLU A 167 -16.04 9.19 -6.43
CA GLU A 167 -16.72 10.46 -6.28
C GLU A 167 -16.11 11.22 -5.11
N LEU A 168 -15.92 12.53 -5.28
CA LEU A 168 -15.41 13.37 -4.20
C LEU A 168 -16.52 13.59 -3.17
N PRO A 169 -16.27 13.31 -1.89
CA PRO A 169 -17.20 13.67 -0.84
C PRO A 169 -17.27 15.20 -0.69
N GLN A 170 -18.36 15.74 -0.20
CA GLN A 170 -18.46 17.18 0.08
C GLN A 170 -17.54 17.63 1.22
N SER A 171 -17.27 16.75 2.15
CA SER A 171 -16.35 16.97 3.26
C SER A 171 -15.82 15.63 3.78
N MET A 172 -14.67 15.64 4.44
CA MET A 172 -14.05 14.45 5.02
C MET A 172 -13.42 14.79 6.37
N ILE A 173 -13.61 13.90 7.33
CA ILE A 173 -12.88 13.91 8.61
C ILE A 173 -11.88 12.77 8.58
N VAL A 174 -10.61 13.07 8.85
CA VAL A 174 -9.55 12.08 8.91
C VAL A 174 -9.19 11.82 10.37
N LEU A 175 -9.37 10.57 10.81
CA LEU A 175 -9.01 10.14 12.14
C LEU A 175 -7.60 9.55 12.15
N GLY A 176 -6.67 10.27 12.79
CA GLY A 176 -5.27 9.88 12.91
C GLY A 176 -4.30 10.91 12.32
N GLY A 177 -3.04 10.81 12.72
CA GLY A 177 -1.95 11.70 12.30
C GLY A 177 -0.73 10.94 11.78
N GLY A 178 -0.88 9.64 11.47
CA GLY A 178 0.19 8.84 10.88
C GLY A 178 0.38 9.13 9.38
N PRO A 179 1.44 8.58 8.76
CA PRO A 179 1.78 8.85 7.35
C PRO A 179 0.61 8.64 6.39
N VAL A 180 -0.13 7.55 6.54
CA VAL A 180 -1.29 7.22 5.69
C VAL A 180 -2.37 8.30 5.80
N ALA A 181 -2.71 8.72 7.03
CA ALA A 181 -3.72 9.74 7.28
C ALA A 181 -3.32 11.09 6.66
N VAL A 182 -2.06 11.50 6.86
CA VAL A 182 -1.56 12.79 6.34
C VAL A 182 -1.53 12.79 4.81
N GLU A 183 -1.06 11.72 4.18
CA GLU A 183 -1.01 11.61 2.72
C GLU A 183 -2.41 11.64 2.09
N LEU A 184 -3.36 10.88 2.63
CA LEU A 184 -4.72 10.88 2.12
C LEU A 184 -5.44 12.21 2.41
N ALA A 185 -5.23 12.81 3.59
CA ALA A 185 -5.75 14.13 3.90
C ALA A 185 -5.23 15.18 2.91
N GLN A 186 -3.93 15.16 2.58
CA GLN A 186 -3.34 16.06 1.57
C GLN A 186 -3.97 15.86 0.20
N PHE A 187 -4.11 14.61 -0.24
CA PHE A 187 -4.72 14.30 -1.53
C PHE A 187 -6.14 14.86 -1.61
N TYR A 188 -7.01 14.48 -0.67
CA TYR A 188 -8.39 14.90 -0.69
C TYR A 188 -8.56 16.41 -0.50
N SER A 189 -7.79 17.05 0.39
CA SER A 189 -7.89 18.49 0.58
C SER A 189 -7.52 19.26 -0.70
N CYS A 190 -6.52 18.79 -1.44
CA CYS A 190 -6.13 19.40 -2.71
C CYS A 190 -7.26 19.33 -3.76
N LEU A 191 -8.03 18.26 -3.79
CA LEU A 191 -9.11 18.04 -4.73
C LEU A 191 -10.42 18.72 -4.28
N LEU A 192 -10.73 18.72 -2.99
CA LEU A 192 -11.91 19.37 -2.42
C LEU A 192 -11.83 20.89 -2.52
N TYR A 193 -10.65 21.46 -2.59
CA TYR A 193 -10.40 22.89 -2.61
C TYR A 193 -10.52 23.50 -4.02
N THR A 194 -11.65 23.26 -4.70
CA THR A 194 -11.90 23.83 -6.03
C THR A 194 -12.70 25.13 -6.00
N SER A 195 -13.18 25.58 -4.82
CA SER A 195 -13.86 26.87 -4.67
C SER A 195 -13.45 27.53 -3.36
N PRO A 196 -13.04 28.81 -3.37
CA PRO A 196 -12.70 29.52 -2.15
C PRO A 196 -13.99 29.77 -1.36
N SER A 197 -14.27 28.93 -0.34
CA SER A 197 -15.27 29.25 0.65
C SER A 197 -14.66 30.19 1.69
N PRO A 198 -15.34 31.28 2.08
CA PRO A 198 -14.86 32.17 3.13
C PRO A 198 -14.66 31.50 4.51
N ARG A 199 -15.18 30.27 4.67
CA ARG A 199 -14.99 29.45 5.89
C ARG A 199 -13.65 28.72 5.95
N ASP A 200 -12.96 28.57 4.81
CA ASP A 200 -11.74 27.76 4.72
C ASP A 200 -10.48 28.50 5.17
N ALA A 201 -10.57 29.82 5.33
CA ALA A 201 -9.46 30.66 5.79
C ALA A 201 -9.03 30.42 7.27
N THR A 202 -9.82 29.64 8.03
CA THR A 202 -9.62 29.47 9.48
C THR A 202 -9.15 28.05 9.90
N LEU A 203 -9.07 27.06 9.03
CA LEU A 203 -8.88 25.67 9.45
C LEU A 203 -7.58 24.98 9.02
N SER A 204 -6.66 25.63 8.33
CA SER A 204 -5.40 25.00 7.96
C SER A 204 -4.22 25.98 7.95
N ARG A 205 -3.78 26.36 9.13
CA ARG A 205 -2.39 26.78 9.29
C ARG A 205 -1.67 25.72 10.14
N MET A 206 -1.22 24.66 9.51
CA MET A 206 -0.07 23.95 10.06
C MET A 206 1.16 24.85 9.86
N PRO A 207 1.92 25.17 10.90
CA PRO A 207 3.16 25.93 10.75
C PRO A 207 4.11 25.06 9.90
N SER A 208 4.59 25.62 8.79
CA SER A 208 5.79 25.14 8.14
C SER A 208 6.95 25.46 9.08
N SER A 209 7.42 24.52 9.83
CA SER A 209 8.66 24.67 10.57
C SER A 209 9.44 23.37 10.63
N ALA A 210 10.61 23.52 10.05
CA ALA A 210 11.88 22.83 10.16
C ALA A 210 11.95 21.39 9.65
#